data_7d571ddaffc59bdc63e0fa945bc1cf9d
#
_entry.id   7d571ddaffc59bdc63e0fa945bc1cf9d
#
_cell.length_a   1.000
_cell.length_b   1.000
_cell.length_c   1.000
_cell.angle_alpha   90.00
_cell.angle_beta   90.00
_cell.angle_gamma   90.00
#
_symmetry.space_group_name_H-M   'P 1'
#
loop_
_entity.id
_entity.type
_entity.pdbx_description
1 polymer ?
#
loop_
_entity_poly.entity_id
_entity_poly.type
_entity_poly.pdbx_seq_one_letter_code
_entity_poly.pdbx_strand_id
1 'polypeptide(L)'
;MQKVRKLVTTIMIAALITAMEGTTISQLSHYVKADTNTTSQTSQAENDLTQYKKINGIGDNTVLGADFSHYQLQKNAWKKVWKNYKGIEVSNVFEYVRSQGINTISVKVAVNPAKDDSYLSLEYAKETLKEAKKAGLKTNVVLLYSDKITYGNSQELPGGWSVDKAAEEANKYTKTVLEELKRAGATPTMVTIGNEVNYNFLNLSSWDGYCAMAEISKTVKDAGIKTAFSFAAPEKASDIQYIIEQLGYACEKYEGAGYDYWSKHLSKYTQ
;
A
#
# COMPACT_ATOMS: atom_id res chain seq x y z
N MET A 1 -15.64 -15.23 16.80
CA MET A 1 -15.34 -15.83 15.50
C MET A 1 -15.86 -15.03 14.30
N GLN A 2 -17.09 -14.52 14.27
CA GLN A 2 -17.61 -13.71 13.14
C GLN A 2 -16.94 -12.33 12.97
N LYS A 3 -16.51 -11.68 14.07
CA LYS A 3 -15.84 -10.37 14.03
C LYS A 3 -14.40 -10.44 13.48
N VAL A 4 -13.68 -11.51 13.78
CA VAL A 4 -12.32 -11.76 13.25
C VAL A 4 -12.34 -12.02 11.74
N ARG A 5 -13.40 -12.70 11.23
CA ARG A 5 -13.58 -12.89 9.78
C ARG A 5 -13.73 -11.57 8.99
N LYS A 6 -14.37 -10.54 9.55
CA LYS A 6 -14.51 -9.23 8.89
C LYS A 6 -13.19 -8.47 8.83
N LEU A 7 -12.35 -8.56 9.87
CA LEU A 7 -11.02 -7.93 9.88
C LEU A 7 -10.08 -8.60 8.88
N VAL A 8 -10.07 -9.93 8.84
CA VAL A 8 -9.28 -10.71 7.88
C VAL A 8 -9.67 -10.38 6.44
N THR A 9 -10.95 -10.16 6.15
CA THR A 9 -11.41 -9.80 4.79
C THR A 9 -10.92 -8.41 4.36
N THR A 10 -10.85 -7.45 5.28
CA THR A 10 -10.37 -6.08 4.97
C THR A 10 -8.85 -6.04 4.78
N ILE A 11 -8.11 -6.85 5.55
CA ILE A 11 -6.65 -6.99 5.41
C ILE A 11 -6.30 -7.80 4.15
N MET A 12 -7.07 -8.84 3.80
CA MET A 12 -6.85 -9.64 2.60
C MET A 12 -6.98 -8.83 1.29
N ILE A 13 -7.89 -7.87 1.22
CA ILE A 13 -8.04 -7.02 0.02
C ILE A 13 -6.80 -6.13 -0.17
N ALA A 14 -6.18 -5.64 0.90
CA ALA A 14 -4.94 -4.87 0.82
C ALA A 14 -3.71 -5.75 0.49
N ALA A 15 -3.66 -7.00 0.98
CA ALA A 15 -2.55 -7.93 0.74
C ALA A 15 -2.58 -8.59 -0.65
N LEU A 16 -3.76 -8.84 -1.23
CA LEU A 16 -3.88 -9.43 -2.57
C LEU A 16 -3.34 -8.50 -3.68
N ILE A 17 -3.31 -7.19 -3.45
CA ILE A 17 -2.85 -6.22 -4.45
C ILE A 17 -1.32 -6.19 -4.55
N THR A 18 -0.59 -6.58 -3.48
CA THR A 18 0.88 -6.60 -3.48
C THR A 18 1.50 -7.88 -4.05
N ALA A 19 0.75 -8.97 -4.16
CA ALA A 19 1.25 -10.27 -4.64
C ALA A 19 1.23 -10.43 -6.17
N MET A 20 0.75 -9.45 -6.93
CA MET A 20 0.56 -9.59 -8.39
C MET A 20 1.56 -8.76 -9.20
N GLU A 21 2.86 -8.95 -8.96
CA GLU A 21 3.88 -8.53 -9.91
C GLU A 21 3.85 -9.48 -11.13
N GLY A 22 3.38 -8.97 -12.26
CA GLY A 22 3.44 -9.68 -13.55
C GLY A 22 2.12 -10.16 -14.15
N THR A 23 0.99 -10.02 -13.46
CA THR A 23 -0.31 -10.41 -14.02
C THR A 23 -0.97 -9.25 -14.76
N THR A 24 -1.28 -9.47 -16.03
CA THR A 24 -2.06 -8.52 -16.84
C THR A 24 -3.50 -8.45 -16.31
N ILE A 25 -4.15 -7.29 -16.47
CA ILE A 25 -5.54 -7.03 -16.07
C ILE A 25 -6.54 -8.09 -16.59
N SER A 26 -6.16 -8.85 -17.63
CA SER A 26 -6.96 -9.96 -18.19
C SER A 26 -7.10 -11.17 -17.25
N GLN A 27 -6.22 -11.35 -16.28
CA GLN A 27 -6.28 -12.49 -15.34
C GLN A 27 -7.14 -12.22 -14.10
N LEU A 28 -7.44 -10.95 -13.77
CA LEU A 28 -8.37 -10.60 -12.70
C LEU A 28 -9.81 -11.07 -12.94
N SER A 29 -10.18 -11.33 -14.20
CA SER A 29 -11.52 -11.79 -14.54
C SER A 29 -11.84 -13.24 -14.11
N HIS A 30 -10.83 -14.05 -13.77
CA HIS A 30 -11.02 -15.45 -13.41
C HIS A 30 -11.27 -15.71 -11.92
N TYR A 31 -11.00 -14.77 -11.03
CA TYR A 31 -11.14 -14.96 -9.59
C TYR A 31 -12.52 -14.57 -9.01
N VAL A 32 -13.42 -14.06 -9.84
CA VAL A 32 -14.77 -13.64 -9.41
C VAL A 32 -15.89 -14.58 -9.95
N LYS A 33 -15.56 -15.83 -10.24
CA LYS A 33 -16.58 -16.84 -10.55
C LYS A 33 -16.81 -17.73 -9.33
N ALA A 34 -17.75 -17.35 -8.48
CA ALA A 34 -18.42 -18.28 -7.58
C ALA A 34 -19.94 -18.04 -7.67
N ASP A 35 -20.61 -19.08 -8.15
CA ASP A 35 -22.04 -19.36 -8.10
C ASP A 35 -23.04 -18.42 -8.77
N THR A 36 -23.43 -18.77 -9.99
CA THR A 36 -24.81 -18.60 -10.45
C THR A 36 -25.23 -19.75 -11.34
N ASN A 37 -26.00 -20.68 -10.79
CA ASN A 37 -26.99 -21.41 -11.56
C ASN A 37 -28.13 -20.45 -11.88
N THR A 38 -28.38 -20.15 -13.12
CA THR A 38 -29.71 -20.11 -13.76
C THR A 38 -29.64 -19.67 -15.22
N THR A 39 -30.36 -20.36 -16.02
CA THR A 39 -30.66 -20.40 -17.44
C THR A 39 -30.95 -19.06 -18.11
N SER A 40 -30.40 -18.91 -19.33
CA SER A 40 -30.89 -18.14 -20.50
C SER A 40 -31.22 -16.65 -20.36
N GLN A 41 -30.25 -15.79 -20.82
CA GLN A 41 -30.53 -14.61 -21.65
C GLN A 41 -29.21 -14.09 -22.24
N THR A 42 -28.97 -14.37 -23.53
CA THR A 42 -27.69 -14.16 -24.22
C THR A 42 -27.52 -12.80 -24.90
N SER A 43 -28.18 -11.74 -24.49
CA SER A 43 -28.00 -10.42 -25.09
C SER A 43 -27.88 -9.20 -24.14
N GLN A 44 -27.97 -9.43 -22.84
CA GLN A 44 -27.73 -8.38 -21.82
C GLN A 44 -26.46 -8.59 -20.98
N ALA A 45 -25.84 -9.76 -21.06
CA ALA A 45 -24.70 -10.13 -20.23
C ALA A 45 -23.37 -9.43 -20.64
N GLU A 46 -23.21 -8.96 -21.86
CA GLU A 46 -21.99 -8.28 -22.31
C GLU A 46 -21.81 -6.86 -21.77
N ASN A 47 -22.89 -6.20 -21.39
CA ASN A 47 -22.81 -4.85 -20.80
C ASN A 47 -22.59 -4.85 -19.28
N ASP A 48 -22.75 -5.97 -18.61
CA ASP A 48 -22.75 -6.07 -17.14
C ASP A 48 -21.38 -6.47 -16.54
N LEU A 49 -20.45 -6.97 -17.37
CA LEU A 49 -19.12 -7.41 -16.93
C LEU A 49 -18.13 -6.26 -16.60
N THR A 50 -18.55 -5.01 -16.75
CA THR A 50 -17.70 -3.84 -16.64
C THR A 50 -18.19 -2.80 -15.65
N GLN A 51 -19.32 -3.02 -15.04
CA GLN A 51 -19.72 -2.24 -13.87
C GLN A 51 -19.37 -3.03 -12.62
N TYR A 52 -18.33 -2.58 -11.92
CA TYR A 52 -18.07 -3.05 -10.56
C TYR A 52 -19.32 -2.75 -9.71
N LYS A 53 -20.12 -3.77 -9.45
CA LYS A 53 -21.22 -3.64 -8.48
C LYS A 53 -20.60 -3.39 -7.13
N LYS A 54 -21.02 -2.32 -6.46
CA LYS A 54 -20.62 -2.03 -5.08
C LYS A 54 -20.90 -3.29 -4.24
N ILE A 55 -19.84 -3.88 -3.67
CA ILE A 55 -19.98 -5.06 -2.81
C ILE A 55 -20.74 -4.61 -1.55
N ASN A 56 -21.87 -5.24 -1.25
CA ASN A 56 -22.66 -4.95 -0.06
C ASN A 56 -21.80 -5.13 1.20
N GLY A 57 -21.78 -4.12 2.08
CA GLY A 57 -20.98 -4.13 3.31
C GLY A 57 -19.59 -3.51 3.19
N ILE A 58 -19.17 -3.05 2.01
CA ILE A 58 -18.00 -2.18 1.86
C ILE A 58 -18.46 -0.74 2.10
N GLY A 59 -17.97 -0.15 3.20
CA GLY A 59 -18.25 1.25 3.53
C GLY A 59 -17.49 2.22 2.62
N ASP A 60 -17.95 3.48 2.54
CA ASP A 60 -17.32 4.53 1.72
C ASP A 60 -15.90 4.88 2.18
N ASN A 61 -15.50 4.45 3.38
CA ASN A 61 -14.15 4.60 3.93
C ASN A 61 -13.19 3.47 3.57
N THR A 62 -13.64 2.43 2.86
CA THR A 62 -12.79 1.32 2.44
C THR A 62 -11.74 1.82 1.44
N VAL A 63 -10.48 1.48 1.68
CA VAL A 63 -9.40 1.76 0.73
C VAL A 63 -9.42 0.69 -0.36
N LEU A 64 -9.73 1.11 -1.58
CA LEU A 64 -9.62 0.31 -2.80
C LEU A 64 -8.43 0.88 -3.58
N GLY A 65 -7.28 0.25 -3.41
CA GLY A 65 -6.01 0.76 -3.92
C GLY A 65 -5.45 -0.06 -5.08
N ALA A 66 -4.57 0.58 -5.86
CA ALA A 66 -3.75 -0.09 -6.86
C ALA A 66 -2.33 0.47 -6.83
N ASP A 67 -1.33 -0.40 -7.10
CA ASP A 67 0.07 -0.03 -7.20
C ASP A 67 0.38 0.57 -8.59
N PHE A 68 0.92 1.77 -8.59
CA PHE A 68 1.30 2.52 -9.78
C PHE A 68 2.78 2.89 -9.80
N SER A 69 3.63 2.15 -9.08
CA SER A 69 5.08 2.42 -9.01
C SER A 69 5.72 2.47 -10.40
N HIS A 70 5.32 1.59 -11.32
CA HIS A 70 5.85 1.54 -12.69
C HIS A 70 5.23 2.55 -13.66
N TYR A 71 4.23 3.33 -13.24
CA TYR A 71 3.46 4.18 -14.14
C TYR A 71 4.32 5.15 -14.94
N GLN A 72 5.21 5.91 -14.29
CA GLN A 72 6.05 6.88 -14.98
C GLN A 72 7.06 6.22 -15.93
N LEU A 73 7.62 5.06 -15.55
CA LEU A 73 8.49 4.27 -16.42
C LEU A 73 7.74 3.82 -17.68
N GLN A 74 6.55 3.26 -17.51
CA GLN A 74 5.71 2.82 -18.62
C GLN A 74 5.31 4.00 -19.53
N LYS A 75 4.93 5.12 -18.95
CA LYS A 75 4.51 6.32 -19.66
C LYS A 75 5.69 6.94 -20.45
N ASN A 76 6.81 7.16 -19.79
CA ASN A 76 7.90 7.98 -20.32
C ASN A 76 8.92 7.19 -21.13
N ALA A 77 9.37 6.03 -20.62
CA ALA A 77 10.37 5.20 -21.28
C ALA A 77 9.74 4.24 -22.30
N TRP A 78 8.69 3.54 -21.92
CA TRP A 78 8.07 2.53 -22.78
C TRP A 78 7.00 3.10 -23.70
N LYS A 79 6.60 4.37 -23.53
CA LYS A 79 5.53 5.03 -24.33
C LYS A 79 4.27 4.19 -24.40
N LYS A 80 3.92 3.52 -23.28
CA LYS A 80 2.79 2.60 -23.20
C LYS A 80 1.49 3.34 -23.43
N VAL A 81 0.65 2.78 -24.33
CA VAL A 81 -0.74 3.21 -24.52
C VAL A 81 -1.63 2.27 -23.70
N TRP A 82 -2.39 2.85 -22.77
CA TRP A 82 -3.36 2.10 -21.98
C TRP A 82 -4.69 2.02 -22.72
N LYS A 83 -5.33 0.89 -22.62
CA LYS A 83 -6.64 0.63 -23.24
C LYS A 83 -7.59 0.08 -22.16
N ASN A 84 -8.86 0.42 -22.31
CA ASN A 84 -9.91 -0.23 -21.53
C ASN A 84 -10.16 -1.65 -22.04
N TYR A 85 -11.06 -2.40 -21.37
CA TYR A 85 -11.39 -3.77 -21.72
C TYR A 85 -12.01 -3.93 -23.14
N LYS A 86 -12.53 -2.85 -23.74
CA LYS A 86 -13.02 -2.83 -25.13
C LYS A 86 -11.91 -2.51 -26.13
N GLY A 87 -10.66 -2.38 -25.70
CA GLY A 87 -9.53 -2.02 -26.55
C GLY A 87 -9.46 -0.54 -26.91
N ILE A 88 -10.33 0.32 -26.33
CA ILE A 88 -10.35 1.76 -26.58
C ILE A 88 -9.27 2.42 -25.72
N GLU A 89 -8.51 3.32 -26.33
CA GLU A 89 -7.45 4.05 -25.65
C GLU A 89 -7.98 4.90 -24.48
N VAL A 90 -7.24 4.88 -23.38
CA VAL A 90 -7.51 5.65 -22.17
C VAL A 90 -6.52 6.79 -22.08
N SER A 91 -6.98 8.00 -22.31
CA SER A 91 -6.15 9.20 -22.28
C SER A 91 -5.69 9.61 -20.88
N ASN A 92 -6.53 9.39 -19.86
CA ASN A 92 -6.21 9.63 -18.45
C ASN A 92 -6.45 8.38 -17.60
N VAL A 93 -5.38 7.68 -17.31
CA VAL A 93 -5.43 6.39 -16.57
C VAL A 93 -5.97 6.60 -15.14
N PHE A 94 -5.64 7.69 -14.46
CA PHE A 94 -6.09 7.92 -13.09
C PHE A 94 -7.59 8.24 -13.02
N GLU A 95 -8.11 9.02 -13.95
CA GLU A 95 -9.56 9.26 -14.05
C GLU A 95 -10.30 7.96 -14.41
N TYR A 96 -9.72 7.16 -15.31
CA TYR A 96 -10.29 5.87 -15.69
C TYR A 96 -10.36 4.92 -14.51
N VAL A 97 -9.26 4.65 -13.79
CA VAL A 97 -9.28 3.72 -12.66
C VAL A 97 -10.18 4.23 -11.53
N ARG A 98 -10.24 5.55 -11.33
CA ARG A 98 -11.21 6.15 -10.40
C ARG A 98 -12.65 5.85 -10.81
N SER A 99 -12.98 5.98 -12.09
CA SER A 99 -14.33 5.64 -12.59
C SER A 99 -14.67 4.16 -12.41
N GLN A 100 -13.65 3.29 -12.31
CA GLN A 100 -13.80 1.86 -12.05
C GLN A 100 -13.83 1.52 -10.55
N GLY A 101 -13.87 2.52 -9.66
CA GLY A 101 -14.02 2.31 -8.21
C GLY A 101 -12.72 2.34 -7.41
N ILE A 102 -11.54 2.42 -8.03
CA ILE A 102 -10.28 2.64 -7.33
C ILE A 102 -10.32 4.04 -6.70
N ASN A 103 -10.03 4.14 -5.41
CA ASN A 103 -10.03 5.41 -4.70
C ASN A 103 -8.65 5.82 -4.18
N THR A 104 -7.67 4.94 -4.26
CA THR A 104 -6.32 5.17 -3.72
C THR A 104 -5.26 4.63 -4.67
N ILE A 105 -4.23 5.43 -4.92
CA ILE A 105 -3.05 5.02 -5.69
C ILE A 105 -1.88 4.85 -4.73
N SER A 106 -1.16 3.74 -4.85
CA SER A 106 0.04 3.43 -4.08
C SER A 106 1.28 3.48 -4.97
N VAL A 107 2.38 3.99 -4.44
CA VAL A 107 3.71 3.95 -5.07
C VAL A 107 4.75 3.53 -4.05
N LYS A 108 5.71 2.72 -4.48
CA LYS A 108 6.86 2.32 -3.66
C LYS A 108 8.02 3.29 -3.88
N VAL A 109 8.77 3.57 -2.81
CA VAL A 109 9.95 4.44 -2.84
C VAL A 109 11.10 3.75 -2.12
N ALA A 110 12.19 3.52 -2.86
CA ALA A 110 13.47 3.01 -2.35
C ALA A 110 14.40 4.17 -1.95
N VAL A 111 15.42 3.89 -1.17
CA VAL A 111 16.38 4.92 -0.68
C VAL A 111 17.30 5.35 -1.81
N ASN A 112 18.04 4.42 -2.41
CA ASN A 112 18.95 4.66 -3.53
C ASN A 112 18.73 3.60 -4.62
N PRO A 113 17.59 3.64 -5.35
CA PRO A 113 17.29 2.61 -6.33
C PRO A 113 18.35 2.59 -7.45
N ALA A 114 18.69 1.38 -7.90
CA ALA A 114 19.54 1.21 -9.06
C ALA A 114 18.89 1.85 -10.32
N LYS A 115 19.69 2.11 -11.34
CA LYS A 115 19.22 2.74 -12.58
C LYS A 115 18.06 1.94 -13.22
N ASP A 116 18.14 0.62 -13.19
CA ASP A 116 17.11 -0.27 -13.75
C ASP A 116 15.84 -0.31 -12.89
N ASP A 117 15.96 0.06 -11.60
CA ASP A 117 14.86 0.20 -10.65
C ASP A 117 14.42 1.66 -10.45
N SER A 118 14.70 2.53 -11.41
CA SER A 118 14.38 3.97 -11.34
C SER A 118 12.89 4.26 -11.08
N TYR A 119 12.01 3.31 -11.36
CA TYR A 119 10.58 3.39 -11.04
C TYR A 119 10.30 3.45 -9.53
N LEU A 120 11.28 3.08 -8.69
CA LEU A 120 11.24 3.20 -7.22
C LEU A 120 11.80 4.54 -6.72
N SER A 121 12.17 5.44 -7.61
CA SER A 121 12.73 6.73 -7.21
C SER A 121 11.66 7.68 -6.66
N LEU A 122 12.07 8.53 -5.73
CA LEU A 122 11.22 9.57 -5.18
C LEU A 122 10.70 10.53 -6.28
N GLU A 123 11.50 10.77 -7.33
CA GLU A 123 11.09 11.63 -8.44
C GLU A 123 9.90 11.05 -9.20
N TYR A 124 9.94 9.76 -9.54
CA TYR A 124 8.80 9.10 -10.18
C TYR A 124 7.58 9.05 -9.28
N ALA A 125 7.77 8.82 -7.99
CA ALA A 125 6.70 8.89 -7.00
C ALA A 125 6.03 10.26 -6.96
N LYS A 126 6.81 11.35 -6.90
CA LYS A 126 6.31 12.75 -6.93
C LYS A 126 5.39 12.98 -8.13
N GLU A 127 5.82 12.60 -9.34
CA GLU A 127 5.05 12.78 -10.56
C GLU A 127 3.74 11.96 -10.54
N THR A 128 3.83 10.67 -10.19
CA THR A 128 2.66 9.78 -10.12
C THR A 128 1.63 10.29 -9.11
N LEU A 129 2.07 10.68 -7.91
CA LEU A 129 1.19 11.18 -6.87
C LEU A 129 0.50 12.49 -7.24
N LYS A 130 1.21 13.41 -7.92
CA LYS A 130 0.60 14.65 -8.44
C LYS A 130 -0.52 14.36 -9.44
N GLU A 131 -0.27 13.47 -10.40
CA GLU A 131 -1.27 13.09 -11.40
C GLU A 131 -2.49 12.41 -10.74
N ALA A 132 -2.25 11.49 -9.81
CA ALA A 132 -3.32 10.83 -9.06
C ALA A 132 -4.17 11.81 -8.23
N LYS A 133 -3.53 12.74 -7.52
CA LYS A 133 -4.22 13.78 -6.73
C LYS A 133 -5.04 14.70 -7.63
N LYS A 134 -4.51 15.09 -8.81
CA LYS A 134 -5.23 15.91 -9.79
C LYS A 134 -6.51 15.20 -10.28
N ALA A 135 -6.48 13.88 -10.39
CA ALA A 135 -7.66 13.07 -10.71
C ALA A 135 -8.60 12.84 -9.50
N GLY A 136 -8.29 13.40 -8.31
CA GLY A 136 -9.11 13.29 -7.11
C GLY A 136 -8.98 11.95 -6.38
N LEU A 137 -7.87 11.21 -6.59
CA LEU A 137 -7.55 9.97 -5.89
C LEU A 137 -6.80 10.28 -4.59
N LYS A 138 -7.02 9.45 -3.57
CA LYS A 138 -6.16 9.37 -2.39
C LYS A 138 -4.83 8.73 -2.79
N THR A 139 -3.78 9.00 -2.02
CA THR A 139 -2.43 8.52 -2.35
C THR A 139 -1.76 7.87 -1.16
N ASN A 140 -1.03 6.80 -1.40
CA ASN A 140 -0.21 6.09 -0.45
C ASN A 140 1.24 6.03 -0.96
N VAL A 141 2.19 6.21 -0.06
CA VAL A 141 3.61 5.98 -0.34
C VAL A 141 4.09 4.82 0.53
N VAL A 142 4.66 3.80 -0.08
CA VAL A 142 5.33 2.70 0.61
C VAL A 142 6.81 3.01 0.68
N LEU A 143 7.33 3.27 1.87
CA LEU A 143 8.76 3.50 2.11
C LEU A 143 9.46 2.17 2.34
N LEU A 144 10.33 1.77 1.42
CA LEU A 144 10.95 0.44 1.44
C LEU A 144 12.09 0.32 2.46
N TYR A 145 12.76 1.43 2.81
CA TYR A 145 13.98 1.46 3.64
C TYR A 145 15.07 0.51 3.14
N SER A 146 15.14 0.37 1.84
CA SER A 146 16.08 -0.45 1.08
C SER A 146 16.32 0.23 -0.27
N ASP A 147 17.35 -0.20 -0.98
CA ASP A 147 17.63 0.27 -2.35
C ASP A 147 16.81 -0.48 -3.41
N LYS A 148 16.06 -1.50 -2.98
CA LYS A 148 15.18 -2.34 -3.84
C LYS A 148 13.92 -2.77 -3.10
N ILE A 149 13.00 -3.46 -3.79
CA ILE A 149 11.81 -4.03 -3.15
C ILE A 149 12.24 -5.09 -2.13
N THR A 150 11.72 -4.95 -0.92
CA THR A 150 11.91 -5.91 0.18
C THR A 150 10.74 -6.88 0.25
N TYR A 151 11.02 -8.10 0.70
CA TYR A 151 10.03 -9.17 0.89
C TYR A 151 10.28 -9.86 2.21
N GLY A 152 9.26 -10.11 3.01
CA GLY A 152 9.29 -10.94 4.21
C GLY A 152 10.63 -10.99 4.95
N ASN A 153 11.40 -12.05 4.76
CA ASN A 153 12.70 -12.25 5.41
C ASN A 153 13.87 -11.49 4.75
N SER A 154 13.68 -10.92 3.55
CA SER A 154 14.73 -10.22 2.82
C SER A 154 14.56 -8.71 2.96
N GLN A 155 15.01 -8.15 4.08
CA GLN A 155 14.93 -6.73 4.43
C GLN A 155 16.34 -6.13 4.39
N GLU A 156 16.95 -6.10 3.20
CA GLU A 156 18.31 -5.56 3.04
C GLU A 156 18.34 -4.06 3.30
N LEU A 157 19.29 -3.62 4.12
CA LEU A 157 19.51 -2.20 4.36
C LEU A 157 20.05 -1.50 3.12
N PRO A 158 19.76 -0.20 2.94
CA PRO A 158 20.37 0.61 1.90
C PRO A 158 21.90 0.66 2.03
N GLY A 159 22.58 0.85 0.90
CA GLY A 159 24.02 1.06 0.90
C GLY A 159 24.41 2.23 1.81
N GLY A 160 25.38 1.99 2.67
CA GLY A 160 25.89 2.99 3.63
C GLY A 160 25.15 3.03 4.98
N TRP A 161 24.05 2.29 5.16
CA TRP A 161 23.43 2.16 6.47
C TRP A 161 24.02 0.99 7.25
N SER A 162 24.21 1.18 8.56
CA SER A 162 24.60 0.11 9.49
C SER A 162 23.41 -0.25 10.39
N VAL A 163 23.35 -1.50 10.87
CA VAL A 163 22.23 -2.01 11.68
C VAL A 163 22.03 -1.16 12.95
N ASP A 164 23.11 -0.77 13.61
CA ASP A 164 23.09 0.05 14.83
C ASP A 164 22.53 1.46 14.63
N LYS A 165 22.52 1.98 13.41
CA LYS A 165 21.96 3.29 13.03
C LYS A 165 20.71 3.20 12.18
N ALA A 166 20.28 1.99 11.82
CA ALA A 166 19.21 1.79 10.84
C ALA A 166 17.88 2.48 11.22
N ALA A 167 17.51 2.45 12.51
CA ALA A 167 16.30 3.12 13.00
C ALA A 167 16.38 4.64 12.86
N GLU A 168 17.52 5.25 13.25
CA GLU A 168 17.75 6.68 13.13
C GLU A 168 17.76 7.15 11.66
N GLU A 169 18.49 6.43 10.81
CA GLU A 169 18.56 6.74 9.38
C GLU A 169 17.21 6.57 8.69
N ALA A 170 16.42 5.54 9.03
CA ALA A 170 15.09 5.35 8.50
C ALA A 170 14.13 6.48 8.90
N ASN A 171 14.19 6.93 10.15
CA ASN A 171 13.37 8.06 10.62
C ASN A 171 13.79 9.37 9.94
N LYS A 172 15.07 9.63 9.79
CA LYS A 172 15.60 10.78 9.07
C LYS A 172 15.21 10.76 7.59
N TYR A 173 15.34 9.61 6.94
CA TYR A 173 14.92 9.42 5.55
C TYR A 173 13.42 9.70 5.40
N THR A 174 12.58 9.19 6.32
CA THR A 174 11.14 9.45 6.31
C THR A 174 10.84 10.95 6.34
N LYS A 175 11.47 11.70 7.25
CA LYS A 175 11.33 13.17 7.33
C LYS A 175 11.68 13.84 6.00
N THR A 176 12.83 13.46 5.43
CA THR A 176 13.31 14.01 4.16
C THR A 176 12.31 13.75 3.02
N VAL A 177 11.82 12.50 2.88
CA VAL A 177 10.85 12.15 1.85
C VAL A 177 9.54 12.93 2.02
N LEU A 178 9.02 13.05 3.23
CA LEU A 178 7.77 13.79 3.51
C LEU A 178 7.91 15.28 3.17
N GLU A 179 9.05 15.89 3.50
CA GLU A 179 9.34 17.29 3.13
C GLU A 179 9.44 17.48 1.63
N GLU A 180 10.11 16.57 0.92
CA GLU A 180 10.23 16.59 -0.53
C GLU A 180 8.88 16.44 -1.22
N LEU A 181 8.05 15.51 -0.76
CA LEU A 181 6.68 15.31 -1.27
C LEU A 181 5.82 16.55 -0.99
N LYS A 182 5.94 17.16 0.17
CA LYS A 182 5.22 18.40 0.52
C LYS A 182 5.65 19.55 -0.39
N ARG A 183 6.95 19.78 -0.58
CA ARG A 183 7.48 20.82 -1.49
C ARG A 183 6.99 20.62 -2.92
N ALA A 184 6.90 19.37 -3.36
CA ALA A 184 6.40 19.03 -4.68
C ALA A 184 4.87 19.12 -4.85
N GLY A 185 4.09 19.42 -3.80
CA GLY A 185 2.62 19.37 -3.84
C GLY A 185 2.05 17.93 -3.92
N ALA A 186 2.88 16.93 -3.63
CA ALA A 186 2.58 15.51 -3.72
C ALA A 186 2.35 14.85 -2.34
N THR A 187 2.07 15.61 -1.28
CA THR A 187 1.82 15.08 0.07
C THR A 187 0.82 13.92 0.02
N PRO A 188 1.17 12.73 0.48
CA PRO A 188 0.27 11.57 0.43
C PRO A 188 -0.81 11.67 1.52
N THR A 189 -1.89 10.91 1.35
CA THR A 189 -2.92 10.75 2.40
C THR A 189 -2.52 9.67 3.41
N MET A 190 -1.61 8.77 3.03
CA MET A 190 -1.14 7.66 3.85
C MET A 190 0.32 7.34 3.51
N VAL A 191 1.08 6.86 4.48
CA VAL A 191 2.41 6.28 4.32
C VAL A 191 2.39 4.87 4.87
N THR A 192 2.81 3.91 4.07
CA THR A 192 3.08 2.54 4.49
C THR A 192 4.54 2.43 4.89
N ILE A 193 4.81 2.03 6.12
CA ILE A 193 6.14 1.88 6.70
C ILE A 193 6.65 0.47 6.41
N GLY A 194 7.64 0.39 5.53
CA GLY A 194 8.21 -0.88 5.05
C GLY A 194 7.27 -1.66 4.13
N ASN A 195 7.77 -2.77 3.60
CA ASN A 195 7.01 -3.73 2.82
C ASN A 195 7.23 -5.13 3.42
N GLU A 196 6.14 -5.84 3.74
CA GLU A 196 6.16 -7.18 4.32
C GLU A 196 7.01 -7.29 5.60
N VAL A 197 6.75 -6.42 6.57
CA VAL A 197 7.57 -6.24 7.79
C VAL A 197 7.33 -7.28 8.90
N ASN A 198 6.67 -8.41 8.61
CA ASN A 198 6.29 -9.41 9.61
C ASN A 198 7.47 -10.02 10.36
N TYR A 199 8.55 -10.32 9.64
CA TYR A 199 9.61 -11.19 10.14
C TYR A 199 10.89 -10.42 10.45
N ASN A 200 11.04 -9.27 9.83
CA ASN A 200 12.22 -8.43 9.99
C ASN A 200 11.89 -6.98 9.58
N PHE A 201 12.42 -6.03 10.29
CA PHE A 201 12.42 -4.63 9.89
C PHE A 201 13.78 -4.01 10.19
N LEU A 202 14.45 -3.50 9.16
CA LEU A 202 15.77 -2.88 9.25
C LEU A 202 16.88 -3.79 9.79
N ASN A 203 16.75 -5.12 9.67
CA ASN A 203 17.65 -6.11 10.28
C ASN A 203 17.82 -5.97 11.79
N LEU A 204 16.87 -5.35 12.47
CA LEU A 204 16.84 -5.18 13.92
C LEU A 204 16.26 -6.42 14.61
N SER A 205 16.48 -6.55 15.92
CA SER A 205 15.72 -7.50 16.73
C SER A 205 14.22 -7.19 16.61
N SER A 206 13.36 -8.18 16.83
CA SER A 206 11.91 -7.97 16.69
C SER A 206 11.42 -6.78 17.51
N TRP A 207 11.84 -6.65 18.78
CA TRP A 207 11.43 -5.54 19.62
C TRP A 207 11.98 -4.20 19.15
N ASP A 208 13.26 -4.13 18.79
CA ASP A 208 13.86 -2.88 18.28
C ASP A 208 13.25 -2.49 16.93
N GLY A 209 12.90 -3.47 16.10
CA GLY A 209 12.14 -3.25 14.87
C GLY A 209 10.76 -2.63 15.13
N TYR A 210 10.01 -3.12 16.12
CA TYR A 210 8.72 -2.53 16.50
C TYR A 210 8.89 -1.11 17.07
N CYS A 211 9.93 -0.86 17.87
CA CYS A 211 10.24 0.47 18.36
C CYS A 211 10.59 1.44 17.22
N ALA A 212 11.37 1.01 16.23
CA ALA A 212 11.69 1.81 15.06
C ALA A 212 10.43 2.13 14.22
N MET A 213 9.56 1.14 13.99
CA MET A 213 8.28 1.36 13.30
C MET A 213 7.39 2.35 14.05
N ALA A 214 7.35 2.28 15.38
CA ALA A 214 6.56 3.20 16.21
C ALA A 214 7.10 4.63 16.15
N GLU A 215 8.42 4.82 16.21
CA GLU A 215 9.07 6.12 16.08
C GLU A 215 8.83 6.75 14.71
N ILE A 216 8.97 5.96 13.64
CA ILE A 216 8.67 6.42 12.28
C ILE A 216 7.17 6.77 12.15
N SER A 217 6.28 5.97 12.74
CA SER A 217 4.84 6.25 12.77
C SER A 217 4.54 7.60 13.40
N LYS A 218 5.23 7.92 14.51
CA LYS A 218 5.12 9.24 15.14
C LYS A 218 5.53 10.35 14.18
N THR A 219 6.64 10.20 13.49
CA THR A 219 7.12 11.17 12.48
C THR A 219 6.09 11.41 11.38
N VAL A 220 5.46 10.36 10.86
CA VAL A 220 4.41 10.45 9.84
C VAL A 220 3.15 11.12 10.40
N LYS A 221 2.75 10.78 11.63
CA LYS A 221 1.61 11.39 12.33
C LYS A 221 1.81 12.87 12.57
N ASP A 222 3.00 13.28 13.03
CA ASP A 222 3.36 14.67 13.27
C ASP A 222 3.29 15.52 11.98
N ALA A 223 3.47 14.89 10.82
CA ALA A 223 3.24 15.51 9.52
C ALA A 223 1.75 15.56 9.09
N GLY A 224 0.81 15.10 9.93
CA GLY A 224 -0.62 15.05 9.63
C GLY A 224 -1.04 13.95 8.66
N ILE A 225 -0.23 12.91 8.49
CA ILE A 225 -0.43 11.84 7.50
C ILE A 225 -0.76 10.54 8.24
N LYS A 226 -1.63 9.70 7.65
CA LYS A 226 -1.96 8.37 8.19
C LYS A 226 -0.82 7.40 7.97
N THR A 227 -0.62 6.48 8.91
CA THR A 227 0.34 5.36 8.79
C THR A 227 -0.36 4.05 8.45
N ALA A 228 0.36 3.19 7.76
CA ALA A 228 -0.02 1.80 7.50
C ALA A 228 1.23 0.90 7.57
N PHE A 229 1.00 -0.40 7.72
CA PHE A 229 2.03 -1.43 7.62
C PHE A 229 1.60 -2.49 6.61
N SER A 230 2.56 -3.08 5.92
CA SER A 230 2.34 -4.17 4.97
C SER A 230 2.85 -5.47 5.57
N PHE A 231 2.00 -6.49 5.58
CA PHE A 231 2.32 -7.83 6.08
C PHE A 231 2.18 -8.85 4.96
N ALA A 232 3.14 -9.77 4.87
CA ALA A 232 3.04 -10.98 4.05
C ALA A 232 2.22 -12.05 4.77
N ALA A 233 1.85 -13.10 4.04
CA ALA A 233 1.23 -14.31 4.57
C ALA A 233 -0.04 -14.03 5.41
N PRO A 234 -1.07 -13.38 4.82
CA PRO A 234 -2.29 -13.01 5.54
C PRO A 234 -3.08 -14.22 6.10
N GLU A 235 -2.78 -15.44 5.65
CA GLU A 235 -3.31 -16.69 6.20
C GLU A 235 -2.80 -16.98 7.63
N LYS A 236 -1.68 -16.38 8.02
CA LYS A 236 -1.11 -16.46 9.38
C LYS A 236 -1.66 -15.35 10.28
N ALA A 237 -2.98 -15.31 10.43
CA ALA A 237 -3.66 -14.24 11.16
C ALA A 237 -3.19 -14.09 12.62
N SER A 238 -2.83 -15.20 13.29
CA SER A 238 -2.28 -15.17 14.66
C SER A 238 -0.95 -14.44 14.76
N ASP A 239 -0.07 -14.66 13.79
CA ASP A 239 1.24 -14.00 13.75
C ASP A 239 1.08 -12.49 13.53
N ILE A 240 0.18 -12.12 12.62
CA ILE A 240 -0.13 -10.70 12.36
C ILE A 240 -0.75 -10.05 13.60
N GLN A 241 -1.68 -10.73 14.29
CA GLN A 241 -2.26 -10.22 15.52
C GLN A 241 -1.19 -9.98 16.59
N TYR A 242 -0.27 -10.93 16.79
CA TYR A 242 0.86 -10.78 17.72
C TYR A 242 1.71 -9.55 17.37
N ILE A 243 2.07 -9.37 16.09
CA ILE A 243 2.87 -8.21 15.64
C ILE A 243 2.13 -6.90 15.92
N ILE A 244 0.83 -6.84 15.67
CA ILE A 244 0.00 -5.66 15.93
C ILE A 244 -0.02 -5.33 17.44
N GLU A 245 -0.10 -6.33 18.30
CA GLU A 245 -0.03 -6.15 19.75
C GLU A 245 1.33 -5.61 20.18
N GLN A 246 2.43 -6.17 19.65
CA GLN A 246 3.79 -5.69 19.94
C GLN A 246 4.01 -4.25 19.44
N LEU A 247 3.50 -3.89 18.26
CA LEU A 247 3.51 -2.52 17.78
C LEU A 247 2.70 -1.59 18.70
N GLY A 248 1.58 -2.05 19.24
CA GLY A 248 0.80 -1.32 20.24
C GLY A 248 1.65 -0.95 21.46
N TYR A 249 2.34 -1.93 22.07
CA TYR A 249 3.24 -1.69 23.21
C TYR A 249 4.42 -0.78 22.85
N ALA A 250 5.01 -0.92 21.68
CA ALA A 250 6.07 -0.03 21.23
C ALA A 250 5.57 1.41 21.05
N CYS A 251 4.35 1.60 20.54
CA CYS A 251 3.73 2.92 20.40
C CYS A 251 3.42 3.59 21.73
N GLU A 252 3.06 2.83 22.78
CA GLU A 252 2.89 3.36 24.12
C GLU A 252 4.18 3.99 24.68
N LYS A 253 5.34 3.38 24.39
CA LYS A 253 6.65 3.90 24.76
C LYS A 253 6.95 5.26 24.12
N TYR A 254 6.46 5.49 22.90
CA TYR A 254 6.64 6.71 22.15
C TYR A 254 5.32 7.51 22.17
N GLU A 255 5.05 8.28 23.22
CA GLU A 255 3.81 9.04 23.41
C GLU A 255 3.32 9.71 22.12
N GLY A 256 2.08 9.42 21.73
CA GLY A 256 1.44 10.01 20.56
C GLY A 256 1.76 9.34 19.22
N ALA A 257 2.52 8.25 19.16
CA ALA A 257 2.91 7.56 17.93
C ALA A 257 1.77 6.78 17.23
N GLY A 258 0.57 7.30 17.19
CA GLY A 258 -0.54 6.64 16.50
C GLY A 258 -1.30 5.62 17.36
N TYR A 259 -0.92 5.41 18.63
CA TYR A 259 -1.60 4.51 19.58
C TYR A 259 -3.10 4.78 19.68
N ASP A 260 -3.51 6.06 19.64
CA ASP A 260 -4.93 6.44 19.62
C ASP A 260 -5.70 5.85 18.44
N TYR A 261 -5.06 5.66 17.32
CA TYR A 261 -5.67 5.00 16.17
C TYR A 261 -5.81 3.49 16.41
N TRP A 262 -4.77 2.86 16.95
CA TRP A 262 -4.70 1.42 17.16
C TRP A 262 -5.50 0.98 18.38
N SER A 263 -5.37 1.64 19.54
CA SER A 263 -6.10 1.28 20.76
C SER A 263 -7.59 1.46 20.59
N LYS A 264 -8.03 2.57 20.00
CA LYS A 264 -9.46 2.83 19.74
C LYS A 264 -10.08 1.93 18.69
N HIS A 265 -9.28 1.40 17.75
CA HIS A 265 -9.77 0.58 16.66
C HIS A 265 -9.54 -0.91 16.87
N LEU A 266 -8.43 -1.31 17.49
CA LEU A 266 -8.12 -2.71 17.78
C LEU A 266 -8.79 -3.21 19.06
N SER A 267 -8.90 -2.42 20.12
CA SER A 267 -9.63 -2.83 21.33
C SER A 267 -11.08 -3.20 21.06
N LYS A 268 -11.67 -2.67 19.99
CA LYS A 268 -13.01 -3.08 19.50
C LYS A 268 -13.02 -4.44 18.82
N TYR A 269 -11.88 -5.01 18.48
CA TYR A 269 -11.75 -6.28 17.75
C TYR A 269 -11.16 -7.39 18.62
N THR A 270 -10.58 -7.07 19.77
CA THR A 270 -10.00 -8.02 20.74
C THR A 270 -10.92 -8.33 21.93
N GLN A 271 -12.11 -7.72 22.02
CA GLN A 271 -13.16 -8.06 22.99
C GLN A 271 -14.17 -9.06 22.44
#